data_26d26e9bf0d5b4b6499bad4ddeeb04a5
#
_entry.id   26d26e9bf0d5b4b6499bad4ddeeb04a5
#
_cell.length_a   1.000
_cell.length_b   1.000
_cell.length_c   1.000
_cell.angle_alpha   90.00
_cell.angle_beta   90.00
_cell.angle_gamma   90.00
#
_symmetry.space_group_name_H-M   'P 1'
#
loop_
_entity.id
_entity.type
_entity.pdbx_description
1 polymer ?
#
loop_
_entity_poly.entity_id
_entity_poly.type
_entity_poly.pdbx_seq_one_letter_code
_entity_poly.pdbx_strand_id
1 'polypeptide(L)'
;VDGKMLFETLATGSADSFVLRNHGIKSMLPDLHPTETFPVRYIMKDLGYALELAESCGIKMTGAEATMDLLKRADAMDFGDRYYTILIKALGATDT
;
A
#
# COMPACT_ATOMS: atom_id res chain seq x y z
N VAL A 1 -11.96 -12.25 11.50
CA VAL A 1 -12.18 -12.86 10.17
C VAL A 1 -10.85 -13.32 9.60
N ASP A 2 -10.84 -14.52 9.05
CA ASP A 2 -9.67 -15.01 8.35
C ASP A 2 -9.38 -14.15 7.10
N GLY A 3 -8.17 -13.62 7.00
CA GLY A 3 -7.79 -12.72 5.90
C GLY A 3 -7.90 -13.38 4.52
N LYS A 4 -7.51 -14.66 4.42
CA LYS A 4 -7.62 -15.39 3.15
C LYS A 4 -9.09 -15.50 2.70
N MET A 5 -9.97 -15.89 3.62
CA MET A 5 -11.40 -15.99 3.31
C MET A 5 -11.97 -14.62 2.92
N LEU A 6 -11.60 -13.57 3.64
CA LEU A 6 -12.06 -12.22 3.33
C LEU A 6 -11.65 -11.80 1.92
N PHE A 7 -10.38 -11.94 1.58
CA PHE A 7 -9.87 -11.50 0.29
C PHE A 7 -10.43 -12.33 -0.85
N GLU A 8 -10.53 -13.64 -0.68
CA GLU A 8 -11.10 -14.51 -1.70
C GLU A 8 -12.59 -14.22 -1.94
N THR A 9 -13.33 -13.94 -0.87
CA THR A 9 -14.74 -13.56 -0.98
C THR A 9 -14.90 -12.23 -1.71
N LEU A 10 -14.10 -11.21 -1.37
CA LEU A 10 -14.13 -9.93 -2.06
C LEU A 10 -13.80 -10.08 -3.55
N ALA A 11 -12.92 -11.02 -3.89
CA ALA A 11 -12.53 -11.24 -5.27
C ALA A 11 -13.65 -11.88 -6.13
N THR A 12 -14.72 -12.36 -5.52
CA THR A 12 -15.86 -12.88 -6.26
C THR A 12 -16.92 -11.83 -6.59
N GLY A 13 -16.78 -10.61 -6.10
CA GLY A 13 -17.76 -9.55 -6.26
C GLY A 13 -17.17 -8.31 -6.91
N SER A 14 -17.87 -7.20 -6.77
CA SER A 14 -17.48 -5.92 -7.39
C SER A 14 -16.23 -5.30 -6.78
N ALA A 15 -15.75 -5.81 -5.66
CA ALA A 15 -14.49 -5.37 -5.06
C ALA A 15 -13.27 -6.06 -5.67
N ASP A 16 -13.46 -7.00 -6.59
CA ASP A 16 -12.36 -7.67 -7.27
C ASP A 16 -11.52 -6.66 -8.05
N SER A 17 -10.20 -6.83 -7.99
CA SER A 17 -9.27 -5.96 -8.68
C SER A 17 -7.92 -6.65 -8.85
N PHE A 18 -7.11 -6.12 -9.77
CA PHE A 18 -5.73 -6.57 -9.92
C PHE A 18 -4.96 -6.41 -8.60
N VAL A 19 -5.15 -5.28 -7.92
CA VAL A 19 -4.45 -4.99 -6.65
C VAL A 19 -4.84 -6.01 -5.58
N LEU A 20 -6.13 -6.29 -5.43
CA LEU A 20 -6.59 -7.27 -4.45
C LEU A 20 -5.96 -8.64 -4.68
N ARG A 21 -5.97 -9.11 -5.92
CA ARG A 21 -5.45 -10.44 -6.26
C ARG A 21 -3.93 -10.52 -6.21
N ASN A 22 -3.24 -9.53 -6.78
CA ASN A 22 -1.79 -9.60 -6.97
C ASN A 22 -1.00 -9.00 -5.81
N HIS A 23 -1.57 -8.07 -5.07
CA HIS A 23 -0.90 -7.48 -3.92
C HIS A 23 -1.50 -7.98 -2.60
N GLY A 24 -2.82 -8.06 -2.52
CA GLY A 24 -3.48 -8.56 -1.32
C GLY A 24 -3.21 -10.04 -1.10
N ILE A 25 -3.68 -10.87 -2.02
CA ILE A 25 -3.64 -12.33 -1.85
C ILE A 25 -2.22 -12.89 -2.00
N LYS A 26 -1.46 -12.40 -2.96
CA LYS A 26 -0.14 -12.96 -3.27
C LYS A 26 1.01 -12.39 -2.46
N SER A 27 0.83 -11.23 -1.85
CA SER A 27 1.91 -10.54 -1.14
C SER A 27 1.55 -10.26 0.31
N MET A 28 0.43 -9.59 0.57
CA MET A 28 0.07 -9.19 1.92
C MET A 28 -0.28 -10.36 2.82
N LEU A 29 -1.12 -11.29 2.35
CA LEU A 29 -1.52 -12.45 3.16
C LEU A 29 -0.35 -13.37 3.50
N PRO A 30 0.53 -13.75 2.53
CA PRO A 30 1.68 -14.59 2.86
C PRO A 30 2.85 -13.81 3.45
N ASP A 31 2.74 -12.50 3.61
CA ASP A 31 3.82 -11.63 4.15
C ASP A 31 5.09 -11.71 3.32
N LEU A 32 4.95 -11.62 2.00
CA LEU A 32 6.07 -11.66 1.05
C LEU A 32 6.27 -10.26 0.43
N HIS A 33 7.29 -9.56 0.88
CA HIS A 33 7.57 -8.18 0.47
C HIS A 33 9.02 -8.07 0.01
N PRO A 34 9.32 -8.49 -1.24
CA PRO A 34 10.71 -8.53 -1.72
C PRO A 34 11.32 -7.13 -1.84
N THR A 35 12.66 -7.08 -1.90
CA THR A 35 13.41 -5.82 -2.00
C THR A 35 13.77 -5.44 -3.43
N GLU A 36 13.53 -6.32 -4.41
CA GLU A 36 13.97 -6.12 -5.78
C GLU A 36 12.82 -5.80 -6.74
N THR A 37 11.75 -5.19 -6.22
CA THR A 37 10.57 -4.86 -7.01
C THR A 37 10.29 -3.35 -6.90
N PHE A 38 9.06 -2.95 -6.62
CA PHE A 38 8.68 -1.54 -6.52
C PHE A 38 8.65 -1.13 -5.04
N PRO A 39 9.73 -0.56 -4.50
CA PRO A 39 9.82 -0.30 -3.06
C PRO A 39 8.99 0.90 -2.60
N VAL A 40 8.77 0.95 -1.30
CA VAL A 40 8.04 2.05 -0.63
C VAL A 40 8.58 3.42 -1.06
N ARG A 41 9.91 3.58 -1.12
CA ARG A 41 10.52 4.86 -1.47
C ARG A 41 10.19 5.34 -2.87
N TYR A 42 10.03 4.42 -3.82
CA TYR A 42 9.66 4.79 -5.18
C TYR A 42 8.21 5.27 -5.25
N ILE A 43 7.31 4.58 -4.54
CA ILE A 43 5.92 5.04 -4.45
C ILE A 43 5.85 6.42 -3.80
N MET A 44 6.65 6.65 -2.74
CA MET A 44 6.69 7.95 -2.09
C MET A 44 7.10 9.06 -3.07
N LYS A 45 8.09 8.78 -3.90
CA LYS A 45 8.55 9.75 -4.90
C LYS A 45 7.45 10.06 -5.92
N ASP A 46 6.84 9.03 -6.48
CA ASP A 46 5.79 9.19 -7.49
C ASP A 46 4.56 9.90 -6.91
N LEU A 47 4.13 9.48 -5.74
CA LEU A 47 2.99 10.10 -5.07
C LEU A 47 3.31 11.55 -4.68
N GLY A 48 4.56 11.82 -4.29
CA GLY A 48 5.03 13.17 -4.01
C GLY A 48 4.87 14.09 -5.20
N TYR A 49 5.21 13.64 -6.40
CA TYR A 49 5.02 14.41 -7.62
C TYR A 49 3.54 14.71 -7.87
N ALA A 50 2.68 13.71 -7.67
CA ALA A 50 1.25 13.90 -7.85
C ALA A 50 0.69 14.93 -6.85
N LEU A 51 1.14 14.88 -5.60
CA LEU A 51 0.72 15.83 -4.57
C LEU A 51 1.22 17.25 -4.87
N GLU A 52 2.43 17.39 -5.38
CA GLU A 52 2.95 18.71 -5.80
C GLU A 52 2.12 19.30 -6.94
N LEU A 53 1.77 18.47 -7.92
CA LEU A 53 0.93 18.91 -9.03
C LEU A 53 -0.45 19.34 -8.53
N ALA A 54 -1.05 18.56 -7.64
CA ALA A 54 -2.36 18.87 -7.08
C ALA A 54 -2.32 20.21 -6.33
N GLU A 55 -1.28 20.45 -5.54
CA GLU A 55 -1.11 21.69 -4.81
C GLU A 55 -1.02 22.88 -5.78
N SER A 56 -0.25 22.74 -6.85
CA SER A 56 -0.13 23.81 -7.85
C SER A 56 -1.44 24.11 -8.56
N CYS A 57 -2.36 23.15 -8.62
CA CYS A 57 -3.68 23.30 -9.22
C CYS A 57 -4.77 23.68 -8.21
N GLY A 58 -4.43 23.80 -6.94
CA GLY A 58 -5.40 24.10 -5.88
C GLY A 58 -6.33 22.94 -5.56
N ILE A 59 -5.91 21.70 -5.84
CA ILE A 59 -6.71 20.50 -5.59
C ILE A 59 -6.23 19.81 -4.33
N LYS A 60 -7.16 19.50 -3.42
CA LYS A 60 -6.84 18.73 -2.22
C LYS A 60 -7.06 17.25 -2.47
N MET A 61 -6.01 16.44 -2.32
CA MET A 61 -6.07 15.00 -2.53
C MET A 61 -5.98 14.27 -1.19
N THR A 62 -7.08 14.25 -0.45
CA THR A 62 -7.10 13.73 0.92
C THR A 62 -6.68 12.26 1.00
N GLY A 63 -7.16 11.41 0.09
CA GLY A 63 -6.77 10.00 0.07
C GLY A 63 -5.29 9.80 -0.20
N ALA A 64 -4.74 10.58 -1.13
CA ALA A 64 -3.32 10.51 -1.46
C ALA A 64 -2.45 11.01 -0.31
N GLU A 65 -2.90 12.05 0.41
CA GLU A 65 -2.19 12.56 1.59
C GLU A 65 -2.15 11.50 2.69
N ALA A 66 -3.27 10.81 2.94
CA ALA A 66 -3.33 9.73 3.92
C ALA A 66 -2.42 8.56 3.51
N THR A 67 -2.39 8.24 2.23
CA THR A 67 -1.50 7.20 1.70
C THR A 67 -0.03 7.58 1.90
N MET A 68 0.32 8.84 1.63
CA MET A 68 1.69 9.32 1.86
C MET A 68 2.09 9.18 3.33
N ASP A 69 1.18 9.45 4.25
CA ASP A 69 1.46 9.30 5.68
C ASP A 69 1.77 7.85 6.03
N LEU A 70 1.05 6.89 5.45
CA LEU A 70 1.33 5.47 5.63
C LEU A 70 2.68 5.08 5.05
N LEU A 71 3.01 5.59 3.87
CA LEU A 71 4.31 5.32 3.24
C LEU A 71 5.45 5.86 4.10
N LYS A 72 5.31 7.07 4.62
CA LYS A 72 6.31 7.65 5.52
C LYS A 72 6.46 6.82 6.79
N ARG A 73 5.36 6.30 7.31
CA ARG A 73 5.38 5.44 8.49
C ARG A 73 6.13 4.15 8.22
N ALA A 74 5.89 3.53 7.06
CA ALA A 74 6.61 2.32 6.66
C ALA A 74 8.10 2.58 6.47
N ASP A 75 8.47 3.72 5.88
CA ASP A 75 9.87 4.10 5.72
C ASP A 75 10.54 4.29 7.09
N ALA A 76 9.84 4.92 8.04
CA ALA A 76 10.34 5.09 9.41
C ALA A 76 10.50 3.77 10.16
N MET A 77 9.77 2.73 9.75
CA MET A 77 9.90 1.36 10.29
C MET A 77 11.00 0.57 9.59
N ASP A 78 11.82 1.21 8.78
CA ASP A 78 12.93 0.60 8.05
C ASP A 78 12.48 -0.30 6.90
N PHE A 79 11.33 -0.03 6.32
CA PHE A 79 10.76 -0.78 5.20
C PHE A 79 10.85 -0.03 3.87
N GLY A 80 11.65 1.03 3.79
CA GLY A 80 11.70 1.89 2.60
C GLY A 80 12.13 1.18 1.31
N ASP A 81 12.91 0.10 1.41
CA ASP A 81 13.39 -0.67 0.27
C ASP A 81 12.53 -1.90 -0.02
N ARG A 82 11.50 -2.16 0.77
CA ARG A 82 10.60 -3.30 0.58
C ARG A 82 9.50 -2.99 -0.43
N TYR A 83 8.98 -4.05 -1.06
CA TYR A 83 7.83 -3.94 -1.95
C TYR A 83 6.70 -3.21 -1.20
N TYR A 84 6.02 -2.30 -1.88
CA TYR A 84 5.09 -1.38 -1.20
C TYR A 84 3.92 -2.08 -0.48
N THR A 85 3.65 -3.35 -0.78
CA THR A 85 2.64 -4.13 -0.04
C THR A 85 2.96 -4.24 1.46
N ILE A 86 4.20 -3.95 1.85
CA ILE A 86 4.61 -3.92 3.25
C ILE A 86 3.81 -2.89 4.06
N LEU A 87 3.11 -1.98 3.40
CA LEU A 87 2.26 -0.98 4.06
C LEU A 87 1.27 -1.58 5.04
N ILE A 88 0.87 -2.83 4.83
CA ILE A 88 -0.06 -3.49 5.75
C ILE A 88 0.50 -3.53 7.17
N LYS A 89 1.82 -3.61 7.32
CA LYS A 89 2.47 -3.59 8.63
C LYS A 89 2.40 -2.21 9.28
N ALA A 90 2.41 -1.16 8.49
CA ALA A 90 2.28 0.21 8.99
C ALA A 90 0.88 0.49 9.54
N LEU A 91 -0.10 -0.30 9.14
CA LEU A 91 -1.45 -0.20 9.69
C LEU A 91 -1.60 -0.89 11.05
N GLY A 92 -0.59 -1.63 11.50
CA GLY A 92 -0.64 -2.38 12.74
C GLY A 92 -1.43 -3.68 12.65
N ALA A 93 -1.94 -4.04 11.48
CA ALA A 93 -2.81 -5.19 11.31
C ALA A 93 -2.08 -6.52 11.49
N THR A 94 -0.76 -6.52 11.39
CA THR A 94 0.06 -7.74 11.44
C THR A 94 0.71 -7.98 12.81
N ASP A 95 0.41 -7.14 13.78
CA ASP A 95 1.00 -7.25 15.13
C ASP A 95 0.21 -8.19 16.03
N THR A 96 -0.82 -8.78 15.52
CA THR A 96 -1.69 -9.65 16.29
C THR A 96 -1.42 -11.11 16.04
#